data_3c891693e856391b4bc4aaccebdfa8ce
#
_entry.id   3c891693e856391b4bc4aaccebdfa8ce
#
_cell.length_a   1.000
_cell.length_b   1.000
_cell.length_c   1.000
_cell.angle_alpha   90.00
_cell.angle_beta   90.00
_cell.angle_gamma   90.00
#
_symmetry.space_group_name_H-M   'P 1'
#
loop_
_entity.id
_entity.type
_entity.pdbx_description
1 polymer ?
#
loop_
_entity_poly.entity_id
_entity_poly.type
_entity_poly.pdbx_seq_one_letter_code
_entity_poly.pdbx_strand_id
1 'polypeptide(L)'
;MYNIQENVRIVVSLLKEYGIHHIVLNPGGTNIPIVQAVQDDPFFHCYSVVDERSAMYFAVGLYLQTGEVIATSCTSAQATRNYIPGLTEAFYKHIPIVAITTSKLERYSYQQYMQAPDQTSLPVDSVKKSYDLPPVKDENTRVVCCRLAKDAILEATHGN
;
A
#
# COMPACT_ATOMS: atom_id res chain seq x y z
N MET A 1 -20.30 11.32 -7.34
CA MET A 1 -19.59 10.89 -6.12
C MET A 1 -19.17 9.44 -6.35
N TYR A 2 -17.90 9.17 -6.58
CA TYR A 2 -17.42 7.79 -6.75
C TYR A 2 -17.57 7.05 -5.42
N ASN A 3 -18.18 5.87 -5.46
CA ASN A 3 -18.37 5.07 -4.26
C ASN A 3 -17.01 4.45 -3.89
N ILE A 4 -16.33 5.02 -2.90
CA ILE A 4 -15.05 4.50 -2.40
C ILE A 4 -15.32 3.11 -1.83
N GLN A 5 -14.57 2.12 -2.30
CA GLN A 5 -14.71 0.73 -1.87
C GLN A 5 -14.47 0.61 -0.36
N GLU A 6 -15.21 -0.27 0.30
CA GLU A 6 -15.14 -0.41 1.76
C GLU A 6 -13.75 -0.85 2.27
N ASN A 7 -13.04 -1.70 1.53
CA ASN A 7 -11.66 -2.08 1.87
C ASN A 7 -10.71 -0.87 1.84
N VAL A 8 -10.90 0.10 0.93
CA VAL A 8 -10.13 1.35 0.91
C VAL A 8 -10.42 2.18 2.15
N ARG A 9 -11.69 2.30 2.54
CA ARG A 9 -12.09 3.02 3.77
C ARG A 9 -11.45 2.41 5.01
N ILE A 10 -11.43 1.08 5.10
CA ILE A 10 -10.79 0.35 6.20
C ILE A 10 -9.31 0.69 6.27
N VAL A 11 -8.59 0.59 5.16
CA VAL A 11 -7.14 0.88 5.11
C VAL A 11 -6.88 2.33 5.53
N VAL A 12 -7.59 3.29 4.95
CA VAL A 12 -7.42 4.71 5.28
C VAL A 12 -7.73 5.01 6.74
N SER A 13 -8.80 4.42 7.29
CA SER A 13 -9.14 4.57 8.71
C SER A 13 -8.06 4.01 9.62
N LEU A 14 -7.47 2.86 9.27
CA LEU A 14 -6.38 2.27 10.04
C LEU A 14 -5.09 3.09 9.94
N LEU A 15 -4.75 3.64 8.78
CA LEU A 15 -3.61 4.57 8.68
C LEU A 15 -3.77 5.75 9.64
N LYS A 16 -5.01 6.29 9.76
CA LYS A 16 -5.32 7.36 10.72
C LYS A 16 -5.21 6.88 12.17
N GLU A 17 -5.77 5.71 12.49
CA GLU A 17 -5.72 5.12 13.84
C GLU A 17 -4.28 4.91 14.32
N TYR A 18 -3.39 4.51 13.41
CA TYR A 18 -1.96 4.28 13.71
C TYR A 18 -1.07 5.53 13.54
N GLY A 19 -1.64 6.70 13.28
CA GLY A 19 -0.89 7.95 13.17
C GLY A 19 0.04 8.02 11.96
N ILE A 20 -0.28 7.33 10.87
CA ILE A 20 0.53 7.34 9.65
C ILE A 20 0.08 8.53 8.79
N HIS A 21 0.78 9.65 8.93
CA HIS A 21 0.43 10.91 8.28
C HIS A 21 0.98 11.06 6.87
N HIS A 22 2.17 10.54 6.61
CA HIS A 22 2.87 10.70 5.35
C HIS A 22 2.50 9.60 4.36
N ILE A 23 2.01 9.99 3.18
CA ILE A 23 1.69 9.04 2.12
C ILE A 23 2.25 9.47 0.77
N VAL A 24 3.05 8.60 0.15
CA VAL A 24 3.59 8.79 -1.20
C VAL A 24 2.67 8.10 -2.21
N LEU A 25 2.15 8.88 -3.15
CA LEU A 25 1.12 8.46 -4.10
C LEU A 25 1.67 8.38 -5.52
N ASN A 26 1.53 7.22 -6.15
CA ASN A 26 1.77 7.06 -7.56
C ASN A 26 0.45 7.13 -8.35
N PRO A 27 0.41 7.88 -9.46
CA PRO A 27 -0.78 7.95 -10.30
C PRO A 27 -1.06 6.59 -10.97
N GLY A 28 -2.34 6.26 -11.15
CA GLY A 28 -2.73 5.03 -11.83
C GLY A 28 -4.21 4.71 -11.65
N GLY A 29 -4.83 4.13 -12.67
CA GLY A 29 -6.29 3.96 -12.73
C GLY A 29 -6.87 3.16 -11.56
N THR A 30 -6.22 2.07 -11.13
CA THR A 30 -6.70 1.28 -9.99
C THR A 30 -6.38 1.94 -8.64
N ASN A 31 -5.45 2.90 -8.60
CA ASN A 31 -5.09 3.64 -7.39
C ASN A 31 -5.98 4.87 -7.12
N ILE A 32 -6.84 5.26 -8.06
CA ILE A 32 -7.74 6.42 -7.91
C ILE A 32 -8.52 6.39 -6.59
N PRO A 33 -9.13 5.26 -6.14
CA PRO A 33 -9.89 5.25 -4.89
C PRO A 33 -9.07 5.60 -3.66
N ILE A 34 -7.80 5.17 -3.59
CA ILE A 34 -6.89 5.51 -2.49
C ILE A 34 -6.56 7.01 -2.56
N VAL A 35 -6.14 7.48 -3.73
CA VAL A 35 -5.78 8.90 -3.93
C VAL A 35 -6.93 9.82 -3.52
N GLN A 36 -8.16 9.52 -3.99
CA GLN A 36 -9.34 10.31 -3.64
C GLN A 36 -9.69 10.26 -2.15
N ALA A 37 -9.39 9.16 -1.47
CA ALA A 37 -9.69 9.02 -0.05
C ALA A 37 -8.74 9.81 0.86
N VAL A 38 -7.53 10.14 0.38
CA VAL A 38 -6.49 10.76 1.21
C VAL A 38 -6.13 12.19 0.81
N GLN A 39 -6.25 12.56 -0.48
CA GLN A 39 -5.75 13.85 -0.97
C GLN A 39 -6.48 15.06 -0.38
N ASP A 40 -7.77 14.94 -0.06
CA ASP A 40 -8.61 16.01 0.48
C ASP A 40 -8.77 15.91 2.01
N ASP A 41 -8.17 14.89 2.63
CA ASP A 41 -8.19 14.72 4.09
C ASP A 41 -6.98 15.43 4.73
N PRO A 42 -7.20 16.47 5.55
CA PRO A 42 -6.12 17.26 6.15
C PRO A 42 -5.23 16.46 7.13
N PHE A 43 -5.61 15.23 7.47
CA PHE A 43 -4.78 14.33 8.26
C PHE A 43 -3.53 13.90 7.51
N PHE A 44 -3.58 13.79 6.17
CA PHE A 44 -2.51 13.24 5.36
C PHE A 44 -1.63 14.32 4.72
N HIS A 45 -0.33 14.10 4.78
CA HIS A 45 0.67 14.79 3.97
C HIS A 45 0.93 13.95 2.71
N CYS A 46 0.30 14.35 1.58
CA CYS A 46 0.36 13.61 0.33
C CYS A 46 1.51 14.10 -0.55
N TYR A 47 2.34 13.17 -1.02
CA TYR A 47 3.45 13.42 -1.94
C TYR A 47 3.21 12.68 -3.25
N SER A 48 3.04 13.40 -4.35
CA SER A 48 2.85 12.80 -5.67
C SER A 48 4.18 12.56 -6.36
N VAL A 49 4.51 11.29 -6.63
CA VAL A 49 5.72 10.89 -7.35
C VAL A 49 5.32 9.95 -8.48
N VAL A 50 5.64 10.30 -9.73
CA VAL A 50 5.13 9.58 -10.90
C VAL A 50 5.76 8.19 -11.07
N ASP A 51 7.09 8.09 -10.92
CA ASP A 51 7.83 6.83 -11.04
C ASP A 51 7.84 6.06 -9.72
N GLU A 52 7.38 4.82 -9.74
CA GLU A 52 7.18 4.02 -8.52
C GLU A 52 8.50 3.66 -7.83
N ARG A 53 9.55 3.39 -8.59
CA ARG A 53 10.87 3.12 -8.02
C ARG A 53 11.41 4.36 -7.30
N SER A 54 11.28 5.51 -7.91
CA SER A 54 11.66 6.80 -7.29
C SER A 54 10.80 7.09 -6.07
N ALA A 55 9.50 6.76 -6.11
CA ALA A 55 8.58 6.93 -4.99
C ALA A 55 9.01 6.15 -3.75
N MET A 56 9.47 4.90 -3.92
CA MET A 56 9.95 4.11 -2.79
C MET A 56 11.23 4.66 -2.17
N TYR A 57 12.20 5.11 -2.97
CA TYR A 57 13.39 5.77 -2.43
C TYR A 57 13.08 7.14 -1.82
N PHE A 58 12.08 7.86 -2.36
CA PHE A 58 11.56 9.07 -1.73
C PHE A 58 10.96 8.77 -0.35
N ALA A 59 10.17 7.70 -0.22
CA ALA A 59 9.61 7.27 1.05
C ALA A 59 10.70 6.89 2.07
N VAL A 60 11.74 6.18 1.64
CA VAL A 60 12.93 5.90 2.46
C VAL A 60 13.58 7.20 2.97
N GLY A 61 13.82 8.15 2.06
CA GLY A 61 14.39 9.47 2.41
C GLY A 61 13.50 10.26 3.37
N LEU A 62 12.20 10.21 3.17
CA LEU A 62 11.22 10.89 4.03
C LEU A 62 11.22 10.32 5.45
N TYR A 63 11.27 8.98 5.60
CA TYR A 63 11.45 8.35 6.91
C TYR A 63 12.76 8.79 7.58
N LEU A 64 13.86 8.77 6.86
CA LEU A 64 15.16 9.17 7.42
C LEU A 64 15.17 10.64 7.89
N GLN A 65 14.36 11.50 7.28
CA GLN A 65 14.23 12.90 7.65
C GLN A 65 13.27 13.13 8.82
N THR A 66 12.14 12.39 8.86
CA THR A 66 11.06 12.64 9.83
C THR A 66 11.08 11.69 11.02
N GLY A 67 11.58 10.47 10.84
CA GLY A 67 11.44 9.37 11.81
C GLY A 67 10.03 8.77 11.88
N GLU A 68 9.11 9.23 11.02
CA GLU A 68 7.72 8.78 11.01
C GLU A 68 7.48 7.66 9.99
N VAL A 69 6.54 6.75 10.30
CA VAL A 69 6.15 5.67 9.38
C VAL A 69 5.56 6.26 8.10
N ILE A 70 6.00 5.75 6.95
CA ILE A 70 5.55 6.23 5.65
C ILE A 70 4.64 5.18 5.00
N ALA A 71 3.49 5.62 4.50
CA ALA A 71 2.69 4.83 3.57
C ALA A 71 3.06 5.14 2.12
N THR A 72 2.99 4.15 1.25
CA THR A 72 3.10 4.34 -0.20
C THR A 72 1.92 3.70 -0.89
N SER A 73 1.47 4.24 -2.03
CA SER A 73 0.36 3.64 -2.76
C SER A 73 0.58 3.72 -4.26
N CYS A 74 0.43 2.59 -4.96
CA CYS A 74 0.55 2.50 -6.41
C CYS A 74 -0.54 1.65 -7.05
N THR A 75 -0.61 1.72 -8.38
CA THR A 75 -1.49 0.88 -9.20
C THR A 75 -0.97 -0.56 -9.29
N SER A 76 -1.69 -1.40 -9.99
CA SER A 76 -1.40 -2.83 -10.14
C SER A 76 -0.21 -3.15 -11.04
N ALA A 77 0.20 -4.40 -11.06
CA ALA A 77 1.15 -5.00 -11.98
C ALA A 77 2.59 -4.50 -11.85
N GLN A 78 3.12 -3.91 -12.91
CA GLN A 78 4.52 -3.46 -12.99
C GLN A 78 4.83 -2.37 -11.95
N ALA A 79 3.86 -1.54 -11.58
CA ALA A 79 3.98 -0.56 -10.51
C ALA A 79 4.43 -1.22 -9.20
N THR A 80 3.75 -2.30 -8.78
CA THR A 80 4.14 -3.10 -7.61
C THR A 80 5.56 -3.66 -7.75
N ARG A 81 5.94 -4.12 -8.95
CA ARG A 81 7.29 -4.65 -9.22
C ARG A 81 8.36 -3.56 -9.15
N ASN A 82 8.03 -2.33 -9.55
CA ASN A 82 8.94 -1.19 -9.44
C ASN A 82 9.19 -0.77 -7.98
N TYR A 83 8.34 -1.16 -7.03
CA TYR A 83 8.59 -0.93 -5.61
C TYR A 83 9.71 -1.81 -5.03
N ILE A 84 9.97 -2.98 -5.62
CA ILE A 84 10.86 -4.00 -5.05
C ILE A 84 12.25 -3.46 -4.69
N PRO A 85 12.96 -2.69 -5.54
CA PRO A 85 14.29 -2.19 -5.17
C PRO A 85 14.29 -1.34 -3.89
N GLY A 86 13.33 -0.42 -3.75
CA GLY A 86 13.23 0.41 -2.56
C GLY A 86 12.69 -0.32 -1.34
N LEU A 87 11.79 -1.30 -1.54
CA LEU A 87 11.33 -2.20 -0.47
C LEU A 87 12.48 -3.04 0.07
N THR A 88 13.33 -3.60 -0.80
CA THR A 88 14.52 -4.34 -0.39
C THR A 88 15.47 -3.47 0.44
N GLU A 89 15.71 -2.21 0.01
CA GLU A 89 16.50 -1.25 0.79
C GLU A 89 15.88 -0.99 2.17
N ALA A 90 14.56 -0.77 2.21
CA ALA A 90 13.84 -0.54 3.46
C ALA A 90 13.89 -1.76 4.39
N PHE A 91 13.77 -2.98 3.82
CA PHE A 91 13.85 -4.24 4.56
C PHE A 91 15.19 -4.39 5.29
N TYR A 92 16.32 -4.24 4.57
CA TYR A 92 17.65 -4.39 5.16
C TYR A 92 18.03 -3.26 6.12
N LYS A 93 17.43 -2.09 5.98
CA LYS A 93 17.63 -0.95 6.89
C LYS A 93 16.60 -0.88 8.02
N HIS A 94 15.68 -1.84 8.10
CA HIS A 94 14.59 -1.84 9.09
C HIS A 94 13.77 -0.55 9.09
N ILE A 95 13.55 0.01 7.89
CA ILE A 95 12.74 1.22 7.71
C ILE A 95 11.27 0.83 7.60
N PRO A 96 10.39 1.30 8.51
CA PRO A 96 8.98 0.97 8.49
C PRO A 96 8.25 1.68 7.36
N ILE A 97 7.87 0.94 6.32
CA ILE A 97 7.05 1.41 5.22
C ILE A 97 5.83 0.50 5.04
N VAL A 98 4.65 1.09 4.95
CA VAL A 98 3.41 0.40 4.62
C VAL A 98 3.14 0.57 3.13
N ALA A 99 3.47 -0.43 2.32
CA ALA A 99 3.25 -0.39 0.89
C ALA A 99 1.85 -0.91 0.52
N ILE A 100 1.02 -0.05 -0.04
CA ILE A 100 -0.34 -0.35 -0.49
C ILE A 100 -0.32 -0.47 -2.00
N THR A 101 -0.65 -1.65 -2.50
CA THR A 101 -0.70 -1.89 -3.95
C THR A 101 -2.10 -2.32 -4.34
N THR A 102 -2.70 -1.61 -5.28
CA THR A 102 -4.02 -2.00 -5.77
C THR A 102 -3.89 -3.12 -6.80
N SER A 103 -4.80 -4.08 -6.82
CA SER A 103 -4.75 -5.23 -7.69
C SER A 103 -5.99 -5.36 -8.58
N LYS A 104 -5.86 -6.14 -9.64
CA LYS A 104 -6.99 -6.72 -10.34
C LYS A 104 -7.52 -7.92 -9.53
N LEU A 105 -8.76 -8.31 -9.76
CA LEU A 105 -9.31 -9.51 -9.14
C LEU A 105 -8.48 -10.74 -9.53
N GLU A 106 -8.21 -11.62 -8.59
CA GLU A 106 -7.41 -12.84 -8.74
C GLU A 106 -7.80 -13.67 -9.98
N ARG A 107 -9.10 -13.73 -10.31
CA ARG A 107 -9.61 -14.44 -11.50
C ARG A 107 -9.00 -13.98 -12.82
N TYR A 108 -8.38 -12.82 -12.88
CA TYR A 108 -7.70 -12.31 -14.09
C TYR A 108 -6.22 -12.70 -14.14
N SER A 109 -5.65 -13.18 -13.03
CA SER A 109 -4.26 -13.63 -12.98
C SER A 109 -4.08 -14.86 -13.87
N TYR A 110 -2.95 -14.93 -14.56
CA TYR A 110 -2.60 -16.01 -15.49
C TYR A 110 -3.54 -16.17 -16.72
N GLN A 111 -4.46 -15.23 -16.94
CA GLN A 111 -5.41 -15.25 -18.06
C GLN A 111 -5.01 -14.32 -19.21
N GLN A 112 -3.72 -13.94 -19.31
CA GLN A 112 -3.22 -12.94 -20.26
C GLN A 112 -3.96 -11.59 -20.19
N TYR A 113 -4.65 -11.35 -19.08
CA TYR A 113 -5.32 -10.08 -18.88
C TYR A 113 -4.30 -8.98 -18.60
N MET A 114 -4.50 -7.81 -19.23
CA MET A 114 -3.58 -6.70 -19.12
C MET A 114 -3.43 -6.25 -17.64
N GLN A 115 -2.20 -6.11 -17.20
CA GLN A 115 -1.86 -5.64 -15.85
C GLN A 115 -2.45 -6.50 -14.71
N ALA A 116 -2.42 -7.82 -14.88
CA ALA A 116 -2.90 -8.77 -13.87
C ALA A 116 -1.89 -9.88 -13.53
N PRO A 117 -0.59 -9.56 -13.31
CA PRO A 117 0.33 -10.55 -12.76
C PRO A 117 0.00 -10.79 -11.28
N ASP A 118 0.49 -11.90 -10.74
CA ASP A 118 0.50 -12.13 -9.30
C ASP A 118 1.34 -11.05 -8.60
N GLN A 119 0.74 -10.38 -7.59
CA GLN A 119 1.37 -9.33 -6.79
C GLN A 119 1.69 -9.79 -5.36
N THR A 120 1.28 -11.00 -4.99
CA THR A 120 1.45 -11.54 -3.63
C THR A 120 2.80 -12.22 -3.44
N SER A 121 3.40 -12.73 -4.53
CA SER A 121 4.71 -13.37 -4.52
C SER A 121 5.82 -12.35 -4.75
N LEU A 122 6.43 -11.89 -3.66
CA LEU A 122 7.57 -10.96 -3.65
C LEU A 122 8.86 -11.70 -3.26
N PRO A 123 10.05 -11.16 -3.58
CA PRO A 123 11.30 -11.69 -3.03
C PRO A 123 11.25 -11.72 -1.49
N VAL A 124 11.75 -12.81 -0.91
CA VAL A 124 11.65 -13.07 0.54
C VAL A 124 12.36 -12.03 1.42
N ASP A 125 13.24 -11.25 0.84
CA ASP A 125 14.04 -10.21 1.47
C ASP A 125 13.64 -8.80 1.05
N SER A 126 12.45 -8.63 0.49
CA SER A 126 11.93 -7.30 0.10
C SER A 126 10.81 -6.80 1.01
N VAL A 127 10.09 -7.69 1.70
CA VAL A 127 9.06 -7.34 2.66
C VAL A 127 9.03 -8.34 3.81
N LYS A 128 8.64 -7.91 5.00
CA LYS A 128 8.42 -8.83 6.13
C LYS A 128 7.26 -9.77 5.83
N LYS A 129 6.16 -9.24 5.30
CA LYS A 129 4.99 -10.00 4.94
C LYS A 129 4.11 -9.25 3.92
N SER A 130 3.45 -10.01 3.07
CA SER A 130 2.44 -9.52 2.14
C SER A 130 1.06 -10.02 2.56
N TYR A 131 0.06 -9.16 2.45
CA TYR A 131 -1.34 -9.46 2.78
C TYR A 131 -2.24 -9.12 1.59
N ASP A 132 -3.06 -10.07 1.17
CA ASP A 132 -4.09 -9.84 0.15
C ASP A 132 -5.41 -9.53 0.84
N LEU A 133 -5.91 -8.30 0.65
CA LEU A 133 -7.14 -7.84 1.29
C LEU A 133 -8.35 -8.24 0.44
N PRO A 134 -9.31 -9.01 0.99
CA PRO A 134 -10.48 -9.40 0.23
C PRO A 134 -11.39 -8.20 -0.07
N PRO A 135 -12.14 -8.24 -1.20
CA PRO A 135 -13.23 -7.30 -1.40
C PRO A 135 -14.31 -7.51 -0.33
N VAL A 136 -14.74 -6.43 0.31
CA VAL A 136 -15.76 -6.47 1.35
C VAL A 136 -17.15 -6.62 0.72
N LYS A 137 -17.82 -7.74 0.99
CA LYS A 137 -19.16 -8.05 0.49
C LYS A 137 -20.18 -8.23 1.62
N ASP A 138 -19.72 -8.57 2.79
CA ASP A 138 -20.52 -8.85 4.00
C ASP A 138 -19.71 -8.58 5.26
N GLU A 139 -20.32 -8.75 6.44
CA GLU A 139 -19.66 -8.49 7.70
C GLU A 139 -18.47 -9.44 7.96
N ASN A 140 -18.54 -10.69 7.52
CA ASN A 140 -17.43 -11.63 7.69
C ASN A 140 -16.19 -11.18 6.88
N THR A 141 -16.36 -10.84 5.61
CA THR A 141 -15.26 -10.32 4.79
C THR A 141 -14.76 -8.97 5.28
N ARG A 142 -15.63 -8.14 5.88
CA ARG A 142 -15.23 -6.88 6.53
C ARG A 142 -14.30 -7.12 7.72
N VAL A 143 -14.67 -8.03 8.63
CA VAL A 143 -13.85 -8.40 9.79
C VAL A 143 -12.49 -8.96 9.34
N VAL A 144 -12.48 -9.84 8.34
CA VAL A 144 -11.23 -10.41 7.79
C VAL A 144 -10.35 -9.29 7.20
N CYS A 145 -10.93 -8.40 6.38
CA CYS A 145 -10.21 -7.28 5.78
C CYS A 145 -9.60 -6.36 6.86
N CYS A 146 -10.37 -5.99 7.88
CA CYS A 146 -9.88 -5.17 9.00
C CYS A 146 -8.71 -5.84 9.72
N ARG A 147 -8.81 -7.14 10.03
CA ARG A 147 -7.74 -7.89 10.69
C ARG A 147 -6.46 -7.92 9.86
N LEU A 148 -6.56 -8.30 8.58
CA LEU A 148 -5.40 -8.39 7.70
C LEU A 148 -4.71 -7.04 7.49
N ALA A 149 -5.49 -5.97 7.31
CA ALA A 149 -4.94 -4.63 7.19
C ALA A 149 -4.25 -4.15 8.48
N LYS A 150 -4.85 -4.46 9.63
CA LYS A 150 -4.24 -4.18 10.95
C LYS A 150 -2.94 -4.96 11.14
N ASP A 151 -2.95 -6.26 10.85
CA ASP A 151 -1.76 -7.11 10.94
C ASP A 151 -0.64 -6.58 10.04
N ALA A 152 -0.96 -6.12 8.81
CA ALA A 152 0.02 -5.54 7.89
C ALA A 152 0.70 -4.28 8.46
N ILE A 153 -0.09 -3.39 9.08
CA ILE A 153 0.45 -2.18 9.72
C ILE A 153 1.32 -2.54 10.93
N LEU A 154 0.85 -3.46 11.78
CA LEU A 154 1.59 -3.90 12.93
C LEU A 154 2.93 -4.56 12.56
N GLU A 155 2.96 -5.43 11.54
CA GLU A 155 4.19 -6.03 11.03
C GLU A 155 5.19 -4.99 10.49
N ALA A 156 4.69 -3.94 9.85
CA ALA A 156 5.53 -2.87 9.34
C ALA A 156 6.10 -1.99 10.48
N THR A 157 5.33 -1.78 11.56
CA THR A 157 5.64 -0.79 12.61
C THR A 157 6.23 -1.39 13.88
N HIS A 158 5.92 -2.67 14.20
CA HIS A 158 6.41 -3.35 15.39
C HIS A 158 7.54 -4.34 15.02
N GLY A 159 8.65 -4.11 15.62
CA GLY A 159 9.70 -5.08 15.69
C GLY A 159 10.82 -4.83 14.71
N ASN A 160 11.85 -4.66 15.28
CA ASN A 160 12.88 -5.70 15.52
C ASN A 160 13.53 -5.45 16.85
#